data_c929d4491884f8786b0c0f621ee99953
#
_entry.id   c929d4491884f8786b0c0f621ee99953
#
_cell.length_a   1.000
_cell.length_b   1.000
_cell.length_c   1.000
_cell.angle_alpha   90.00
_cell.angle_beta   90.00
_cell.angle_gamma   90.00
#
_symmetry.space_group_name_H-M   'P 1'
#
loop_
_entity.id
_entity.type
_entity.pdbx_description
1 polymer ?
#
loop_
_entity_poly.entity_id
_entity_poly.type
_entity_poly.pdbx_seq_one_letter_code
_entity_poly.pdbx_strand_id
1 'polypeptide(L)'
;MATKWTKKRRSRRIQAVVFVIALAVFLFSGYQLLKIYLEYKKGSDEYDKLADEAARILSEAEEGQGAEDGGGAGSSPGQKAETGPFPWEELDALMRGENEDYVGWITIQDTQIDYPIVQYTDNDYYLAHTFEGTENAAGTLFVDSNIPEGMEGKNVIVYGHNMKNGSMFAGLKKYREDDFYEGHKT
;
A
#
# COMPACT_ATOMS: atom_id res chain seq x y z
N MET A 1 -62.71 -16.50 -29.51
CA MET A 1 -61.94 -16.82 -28.25
C MET A 1 -60.41 -17.01 -28.43
N ALA A 2 -59.84 -16.75 -29.59
CA ALA A 2 -58.41 -17.01 -29.89
C ALA A 2 -57.40 -15.91 -29.47
N THR A 3 -57.82 -14.69 -29.20
CA THR A 3 -56.95 -13.52 -29.00
C THR A 3 -56.33 -13.39 -27.57
N LYS A 4 -56.90 -14.02 -26.55
CA LYS A 4 -56.38 -13.97 -25.15
C LYS A 4 -55.16 -14.86 -24.93
N TRP A 5 -55.04 -15.98 -25.63
CA TRP A 5 -53.97 -16.96 -25.48
C TRP A 5 -52.65 -16.49 -26.09
N THR A 6 -52.68 -15.78 -27.19
CA THR A 6 -51.48 -15.25 -27.88
C THR A 6 -50.82 -14.10 -27.09
N LYS A 7 -51.61 -13.21 -26.47
CA LYS A 7 -51.12 -12.13 -25.59
C LYS A 7 -50.38 -12.65 -24.37
N LYS A 8 -50.91 -13.73 -23.73
CA LYS A 8 -50.31 -14.32 -22.52
C LYS A 8 -48.95 -15.01 -22.81
N ARG A 9 -48.83 -15.66 -23.99
CA ARG A 9 -47.54 -16.27 -24.43
C ARG A 9 -46.49 -15.22 -24.79
N ARG A 10 -46.91 -14.10 -25.43
CA ARG A 10 -46.01 -12.99 -25.79
C ARG A 10 -45.49 -12.28 -24.53
N SER A 11 -46.36 -12.05 -23.55
CA SER A 11 -45.97 -11.46 -22.27
C SER A 11 -44.92 -12.32 -21.52
N ARG A 12 -45.11 -13.65 -21.46
CA ARG A 12 -44.14 -14.56 -20.81
C ARG A 12 -42.78 -14.58 -21.52
N ARG A 13 -42.75 -14.50 -22.86
CA ARG A 13 -41.50 -14.41 -23.64
C ARG A 13 -40.77 -13.09 -23.36
N ILE A 14 -41.47 -11.98 -23.30
CA ILE A 14 -40.89 -10.68 -22.96
C ILE A 14 -40.32 -10.70 -21.53
N GLN A 15 -41.06 -11.25 -20.56
CA GLN A 15 -40.61 -11.39 -19.20
C GLN A 15 -39.35 -12.27 -19.10
N ALA A 16 -39.27 -13.39 -19.83
CA ALA A 16 -38.10 -14.24 -19.88
C ALA A 16 -36.90 -13.52 -20.50
N VAL A 17 -37.09 -12.74 -21.57
CA VAL A 17 -36.00 -11.94 -22.16
C VAL A 17 -35.50 -10.88 -21.20
N VAL A 18 -36.40 -10.14 -20.52
CA VAL A 18 -36.03 -9.15 -19.51
C VAL A 18 -35.27 -9.79 -18.36
N PHE A 19 -35.74 -10.96 -17.91
CA PHE A 19 -35.04 -11.71 -16.85
C PHE A 19 -33.62 -12.14 -17.25
N VAL A 20 -33.45 -12.65 -18.49
CA VAL A 20 -32.15 -13.05 -19.01
C VAL A 20 -31.20 -11.85 -19.11
N ILE A 21 -31.69 -10.70 -19.59
CA ILE A 21 -30.90 -9.46 -19.65
C ILE A 21 -30.51 -9.00 -18.25
N ALA A 22 -31.46 -8.98 -17.31
CA ALA A 22 -31.18 -8.59 -15.94
C ALA A 22 -30.16 -9.52 -15.27
N LEU A 23 -30.26 -10.84 -15.51
CA LEU A 23 -29.30 -11.83 -15.02
C LEU A 23 -27.91 -11.60 -15.64
N ALA A 24 -27.84 -11.33 -16.95
CA ALA A 24 -26.56 -11.05 -17.61
C ALA A 24 -25.88 -9.78 -17.05
N VAL A 25 -26.65 -8.71 -16.82
CA VAL A 25 -26.16 -7.49 -16.20
C VAL A 25 -25.68 -7.76 -14.76
N PHE A 26 -26.43 -8.54 -13.98
CA PHE A 26 -26.06 -8.90 -12.62
C PHE A 26 -24.75 -9.70 -12.58
N LEU A 27 -24.62 -10.73 -13.43
CA LEU A 27 -23.41 -11.54 -13.51
C LEU A 27 -22.19 -10.72 -13.98
N PHE A 28 -22.39 -9.83 -14.96
CA PHE A 28 -21.34 -8.91 -15.42
C PHE A 28 -20.89 -7.97 -14.30
N SER A 29 -21.84 -7.38 -13.56
CA SER A 29 -21.52 -6.51 -12.42
C SER A 29 -20.79 -7.27 -11.33
N GLY A 30 -21.20 -8.50 -11.01
CA GLY A 30 -20.53 -9.37 -10.06
C GLY A 30 -19.10 -9.72 -10.48
N TYR A 31 -18.90 -10.01 -11.75
CA TYR A 31 -17.57 -10.24 -12.32
C TYR A 31 -16.66 -9.01 -12.18
N GLN A 32 -17.17 -7.81 -12.49
CA GLN A 32 -16.40 -6.57 -12.34
C GLN A 32 -16.00 -6.29 -10.88
N LEU A 33 -16.93 -6.51 -9.94
CA LEU A 33 -16.63 -6.36 -8.51
C LEU A 33 -15.57 -7.37 -8.05
N LEU A 34 -15.65 -8.62 -8.50
CA LEU A 34 -14.67 -9.64 -8.18
C LEU A 34 -13.29 -9.28 -8.75
N LYS A 35 -13.23 -8.79 -9.99
CA LYS A 35 -11.99 -8.33 -10.61
C LYS A 35 -11.32 -7.23 -9.78
N ILE A 36 -12.08 -6.20 -9.41
CA ILE A 36 -11.60 -5.09 -8.58
C ILE A 36 -11.11 -5.60 -7.21
N TYR A 37 -11.86 -6.49 -6.57
CA TYR A 37 -11.46 -7.08 -5.29
C TYR A 37 -10.14 -7.85 -5.38
N LEU A 38 -9.97 -8.69 -6.43
CA LEU A 38 -8.74 -9.46 -6.64
C LEU A 38 -7.55 -8.55 -6.94
N GLU A 39 -7.76 -7.46 -7.67
CA GLU A 39 -6.73 -6.46 -7.95
C GLU A 39 -6.26 -5.78 -6.66
N TYR A 40 -7.18 -5.30 -5.82
CA TYR A 40 -6.83 -4.73 -4.52
C TYR A 40 -6.11 -5.72 -3.62
N LYS A 41 -6.58 -6.97 -3.60
CA LYS A 41 -5.96 -8.02 -2.80
C LYS A 41 -4.53 -8.29 -3.25
N LYS A 42 -4.29 -8.38 -4.56
CA LYS A 42 -2.95 -8.62 -5.11
C LYS A 42 -1.97 -7.51 -4.69
N GLY A 43 -2.38 -6.23 -4.78
CA GLY A 43 -1.55 -5.12 -4.33
C GLY A 43 -1.29 -5.14 -2.82
N SER A 44 -2.30 -5.47 -1.99
CA SER A 44 -2.10 -5.61 -0.55
C SER A 44 -1.13 -6.74 -0.23
N ASP A 45 -1.33 -7.93 -0.84
CA ASP A 45 -0.47 -9.10 -0.61
C ASP A 45 1.02 -8.83 -1.01
N GLU A 46 1.27 -7.98 -2.01
CA GLU A 46 2.61 -7.53 -2.40
C GLU A 46 3.24 -6.66 -1.32
N TYR A 47 2.53 -5.64 -0.86
CA TYR A 47 3.05 -4.73 0.19
C TYR A 47 3.21 -5.42 1.54
N ASP A 48 2.32 -6.35 1.89
CA ASP A 48 2.45 -7.15 3.13
C ASP A 48 3.75 -7.98 3.08
N LYS A 49 4.12 -8.56 1.94
CA LYS A 49 5.39 -9.29 1.78
C LYS A 49 6.61 -8.37 1.92
N LEU A 50 6.57 -7.20 1.27
CA LEU A 50 7.67 -6.24 1.35
C LEU A 50 7.86 -5.74 2.79
N ALA A 51 6.77 -5.46 3.52
CA ALA A 51 6.82 -5.07 4.93
C ALA A 51 7.35 -6.20 5.84
N ASP A 52 6.90 -7.44 5.63
CA ASP A 52 7.39 -8.61 6.36
C ASP A 52 8.90 -8.82 6.12
N GLU A 53 9.38 -8.62 4.90
CA GLU A 53 10.78 -8.75 4.55
C GLU A 53 11.63 -7.63 5.15
N ALA A 54 11.14 -6.39 5.10
CA ALA A 54 11.75 -5.25 5.79
C ALA A 54 11.84 -5.51 7.30
N ALA A 55 10.74 -5.93 7.93
CA ALA A 55 10.71 -6.25 9.37
C ALA A 55 11.69 -7.36 9.74
N ARG A 56 11.87 -8.37 8.88
CA ARG A 56 12.84 -9.45 9.09
C ARG A 56 14.27 -8.93 9.11
N ILE A 57 14.67 -8.13 8.11
CA ILE A 57 16.00 -7.52 8.04
C ILE A 57 16.26 -6.67 9.29
N LEU A 58 15.27 -5.89 9.71
CA LEU A 58 15.39 -5.04 10.89
C LEU A 58 15.58 -5.86 12.16
N SER A 59 14.85 -6.98 12.33
CA SER A 59 14.95 -7.85 13.50
C SER A 59 16.28 -8.63 13.54
N GLU A 60 16.77 -9.15 12.41
CA GLU A 60 18.04 -9.87 12.32
C GLU A 60 19.23 -8.97 12.69
N ALA A 61 19.14 -7.69 12.32
CA ALA A 61 20.18 -6.73 12.69
C ALA A 61 20.15 -6.32 14.17
N GLU A 62 18.98 -6.25 14.80
CA GLU A 62 18.87 -6.03 16.25
C GLU A 62 19.45 -7.22 17.02
N GLU A 63 19.21 -8.46 16.60
CA GLU A 63 19.75 -9.67 17.22
C GLU A 63 21.27 -9.78 17.03
N GLY A 64 21.81 -9.38 15.86
CA GLY A 64 23.24 -9.38 15.57
C GLY A 64 24.05 -8.41 16.45
N GLN A 65 23.45 -7.31 16.88
CA GLN A 65 24.10 -6.34 17.78
C GLN A 65 24.06 -6.76 19.26
N GLY A 66 23.13 -7.63 19.67
CA GLY A 66 23.05 -8.14 21.05
C GLY A 66 24.11 -9.17 21.41
N ALA A 67 24.89 -9.68 20.45
CA ALA A 67 25.88 -10.75 20.68
C ALA A 67 27.30 -10.25 20.96
N GLU A 68 27.63 -8.96 20.85
CA GLU A 68 28.99 -8.42 21.05
C GLU A 68 29.22 -7.61 22.33
N ASP A 69 28.22 -7.44 23.21
CA ASP A 69 28.47 -6.73 24.49
C ASP A 69 28.41 -7.66 25.72
N GLY A 70 29.43 -8.42 25.86
CA GLY A 70 29.79 -9.18 27.08
C GLY A 70 30.92 -8.52 27.84
N GLY A 71 30.71 -7.38 28.50
CA GLY A 71 31.66 -6.92 29.49
C GLY A 71 31.75 -5.42 29.77
N GLY A 72 31.11 -4.95 30.85
CA GLY A 72 31.49 -3.66 31.46
C GLY A 72 30.37 -2.90 32.16
N ALA A 73 30.25 -3.06 33.46
CA ALA A 73 29.32 -2.37 34.33
C ALA A 73 29.48 -0.83 34.34
N GLY A 74 28.33 -0.10 34.34
CA GLY A 74 28.32 1.33 34.66
C GLY A 74 27.03 2.02 34.27
N SER A 75 25.98 1.82 35.04
CA SER A 75 24.66 2.47 34.84
C SER A 75 24.71 3.96 35.13
N SER A 76 24.21 4.79 34.21
CA SER A 76 23.68 6.12 34.52
C SER A 76 22.29 6.26 33.88
N PRO A 77 21.24 6.66 34.62
CA PRO A 77 19.88 6.76 34.11
C PRO A 77 19.72 8.08 33.34
N GLY A 78 19.60 8.01 32.04
CA GLY A 78 19.33 9.20 31.22
C GLY A 78 19.83 9.17 29.77
N GLN A 79 20.44 8.10 29.32
CA GLN A 79 20.76 7.96 27.89
C GLN A 79 19.59 7.30 27.17
N LYS A 80 18.97 8.07 26.23
CA LYS A 80 18.24 7.48 25.13
C LYS A 80 19.12 6.38 24.56
N ALA A 81 18.56 5.17 24.41
CA ALA A 81 19.21 4.12 23.65
C ALA A 81 19.61 4.74 22.29
N GLU A 82 20.90 4.92 22.06
CA GLU A 82 21.41 5.11 20.72
C GLU A 82 21.14 3.77 20.04
N THR A 83 20.04 3.70 19.29
CA THR A 83 19.84 2.65 18.30
C THR A 83 21.08 2.70 17.43
N GLY A 84 21.85 1.62 17.41
CA GLY A 84 23.00 1.45 16.51
C GLY A 84 22.58 1.77 15.06
N PRO A 85 23.52 1.84 14.11
CA PRO A 85 23.17 2.15 12.75
C PRO A 85 22.06 1.20 12.30
N PHE A 86 20.90 1.79 12.05
CA PHE A 86 19.73 1.06 11.58
C PHE A 86 20.15 0.31 10.31
N PRO A 87 19.75 -0.92 10.05
CA PRO A 87 20.21 -1.73 8.93
C PRO A 87 19.62 -1.27 7.60
N TRP A 88 19.53 0.06 7.43
CA TRP A 88 19.03 0.68 6.22
C TRP A 88 19.83 0.28 4.98
N GLU A 89 21.15 0.06 5.14
CA GLU A 89 22.00 -0.33 4.01
C GLU A 89 21.59 -1.68 3.41
N GLU A 90 21.21 -2.64 4.26
CA GLU A 90 20.75 -3.96 3.81
C GLU A 90 19.36 -3.89 3.19
N LEU A 91 18.43 -3.18 3.84
CA LEU A 91 17.10 -2.93 3.30
C LEU A 91 17.16 -2.17 1.97
N ASP A 92 17.98 -1.12 1.90
CA ASP A 92 18.19 -0.34 0.68
C ASP A 92 18.77 -1.19 -0.45
N ALA A 93 19.74 -2.04 -0.16
CA ALA A 93 20.34 -2.93 -1.14
C ALA A 93 19.33 -3.94 -1.69
N LEU A 94 18.50 -4.53 -0.80
CA LEU A 94 17.44 -5.45 -1.19
C LEU A 94 16.40 -4.74 -2.06
N MET A 95 15.84 -3.63 -1.59
CA MET A 95 14.77 -2.92 -2.28
C MET A 95 15.22 -2.35 -3.63
N ARG A 96 16.47 -1.89 -3.74
CA ARG A 96 17.07 -1.49 -5.04
C ARG A 96 17.32 -2.66 -5.97
N GLY A 97 17.53 -3.86 -5.43
CA GLY A 97 17.61 -5.10 -6.20
C GLY A 97 16.26 -5.50 -6.82
N GLU A 98 15.16 -5.22 -6.13
CA GLU A 98 13.80 -5.48 -6.58
C GLU A 98 13.29 -4.39 -7.56
N ASN A 99 13.60 -3.11 -7.28
CA ASN A 99 13.19 -1.97 -8.10
C ASN A 99 14.26 -0.87 -8.08
N GLU A 100 14.83 -0.56 -9.26
CA GLU A 100 15.86 0.48 -9.43
C GLU A 100 15.39 1.91 -9.11
N ASP A 101 14.07 2.14 -9.15
CA ASP A 101 13.44 3.43 -8.82
C ASP A 101 13.28 3.64 -7.29
N TYR A 102 13.63 2.65 -6.47
CA TYR A 102 13.55 2.77 -5.01
C TYR A 102 14.46 3.87 -4.48
N VAL A 103 13.91 4.74 -3.63
CA VAL A 103 14.64 5.86 -3.01
C VAL A 103 14.53 5.92 -1.49
N GLY A 104 13.70 5.09 -0.87
CA GLY A 104 13.57 5.04 0.58
C GLY A 104 12.33 4.28 1.05
N TRP A 105 12.16 4.24 2.37
CA TRP A 105 11.05 3.58 3.05
C TRP A 105 10.37 4.54 4.02
N ILE A 106 9.04 4.43 4.17
CA ILE A 106 8.28 5.21 5.14
C ILE A 106 7.46 4.31 6.04
N THR A 107 7.65 4.47 7.35
CA THR A 107 6.82 3.88 8.38
C THR A 107 6.20 4.98 9.23
N ILE A 108 4.88 4.91 9.48
CA ILE A 108 4.20 5.82 10.40
C ILE A 108 3.54 5.00 11.49
N GLN A 109 4.05 5.16 12.70
CA GLN A 109 3.64 4.40 13.88
C GLN A 109 2.11 4.48 14.11
N ASP A 110 1.52 3.35 14.54
CA ASP A 110 0.09 3.21 14.78
C ASP A 110 -0.82 3.48 13.57
N THR A 111 -0.24 3.42 12.34
CA THR A 111 -0.98 3.44 11.08
C THR A 111 -0.67 2.18 10.26
N GLN A 112 -1.30 2.04 9.10
CA GLN A 112 -0.96 1.00 8.10
C GLN A 112 0.11 1.48 7.10
N ILE A 113 0.72 2.66 7.35
CA ILE A 113 1.71 3.23 6.43
C ILE A 113 3.07 2.62 6.78
N ASP A 114 3.47 1.66 5.94
CA ASP A 114 4.72 0.93 6.01
C ASP A 114 5.07 0.46 4.60
N TYR A 115 5.68 1.36 3.81
CA TYR A 115 5.79 1.21 2.36
C TYR A 115 7.13 1.68 1.83
N PRO A 116 7.62 1.04 0.73
CA PRO A 116 8.72 1.59 -0.06
C PRO A 116 8.27 2.89 -0.77
N ILE A 117 9.23 3.77 -0.98
CA ILE A 117 9.08 5.00 -1.75
C ILE A 117 9.96 4.89 -2.99
N VAL A 118 9.40 5.26 -4.14
CA VAL A 118 10.10 5.27 -5.42
C VAL A 118 10.21 6.68 -5.99
N GLN A 119 11.10 6.89 -6.95
CA GLN A 119 11.11 8.09 -7.78
C GLN A 119 11.33 7.72 -9.24
N TYR A 120 10.43 8.17 -10.10
CA TYR A 120 10.48 7.90 -11.53
C TYR A 120 10.65 9.19 -12.33
N THR A 121 10.74 9.07 -13.65
CA THR A 121 10.92 10.20 -14.57
C THR A 121 9.67 11.07 -14.73
N ASP A 122 8.52 10.60 -14.28
CA ASP A 122 7.23 11.31 -14.29
C ASP A 122 6.44 11.04 -12.98
N ASN A 123 5.33 11.76 -12.81
CA ASN A 123 4.44 11.63 -11.66
C ASN A 123 3.18 10.78 -11.96
N ASP A 124 3.14 10.08 -13.10
CA ASP A 124 1.92 9.36 -13.55
C ASP A 124 2.07 7.85 -13.43
N TYR A 125 3.25 7.29 -13.72
CA TYR A 125 3.49 5.85 -13.77
C TYR A 125 3.09 5.14 -12.47
N TYR A 126 3.64 5.57 -11.34
CA TYR A 126 3.39 4.95 -10.04
C TYR A 126 2.03 5.29 -9.41
N LEU A 127 1.21 6.13 -10.04
CA LEU A 127 -0.20 6.25 -9.68
C LEU A 127 -1.01 4.99 -9.99
N ALA A 128 -0.54 4.17 -10.94
CA ALA A 128 -1.27 2.99 -11.40
C ALA A 128 -0.41 1.72 -11.43
N HIS A 129 0.79 1.73 -10.83
CA HIS A 129 1.69 0.58 -10.78
C HIS A 129 2.21 0.38 -9.36
N THR A 130 2.25 -0.90 -8.93
CA THR A 130 2.85 -1.30 -7.65
C THR A 130 4.37 -1.15 -7.68
N PHE A 131 5.00 -1.40 -6.54
CA PHE A 131 6.47 -1.41 -6.41
C PHE A 131 7.13 -2.40 -7.38
N GLU A 132 6.53 -3.58 -7.61
CA GLU A 132 7.00 -4.58 -8.59
C GLU A 132 6.65 -4.20 -10.06
N GLY A 133 6.06 -3.02 -10.31
CA GLY A 133 5.68 -2.58 -11.66
C GLY A 133 4.40 -3.23 -12.21
N THR A 134 3.59 -3.87 -11.36
CA THR A 134 2.30 -4.44 -11.78
C THR A 134 1.22 -3.36 -11.81
N GLU A 135 0.39 -3.34 -12.87
CA GLU A 135 -0.77 -2.43 -12.94
C GLU A 135 -1.74 -2.69 -11.78
N ASN A 136 -1.97 -1.67 -10.96
CA ASN A 136 -2.84 -1.73 -9.78
C ASN A 136 -3.32 -0.33 -9.38
N ALA A 137 -4.60 -0.20 -9.04
CA ALA A 137 -5.22 1.07 -8.66
C ALA A 137 -4.70 1.66 -7.31
N ALA A 138 -4.00 0.87 -6.50
CA ALA A 138 -3.36 1.36 -5.28
C ALA A 138 -2.09 2.17 -5.56
N GLY A 139 -1.42 1.87 -6.67
CA GLY A 139 -0.15 2.50 -7.01
C GLY A 139 0.95 2.24 -5.98
N THR A 140 1.97 3.08 -5.99
CA THR A 140 3.07 3.11 -5.03
C THR A 140 3.21 4.52 -4.45
N LEU A 141 3.87 4.69 -3.32
CA LEU A 141 4.28 6.01 -2.83
C LEU A 141 5.49 6.48 -3.64
N PHE A 142 5.46 7.72 -4.12
CA PHE A 142 6.56 8.22 -4.94
C PHE A 142 6.91 9.68 -4.65
N VAL A 143 8.19 10.01 -4.82
CA VAL A 143 8.71 11.37 -4.74
C VAL A 143 8.40 12.10 -6.04
N ASP A 144 8.08 13.40 -5.94
CA ASP A 144 7.87 14.27 -7.11
C ASP A 144 9.08 14.21 -8.05
N SER A 145 8.83 13.89 -9.31
CA SER A 145 9.86 13.78 -10.36
C SER A 145 10.63 15.09 -10.61
N ASN A 146 10.08 16.23 -10.17
CA ASN A 146 10.74 17.55 -10.29
C ASN A 146 11.71 17.85 -9.14
N ILE A 147 11.89 16.93 -8.18
CA ILE A 147 12.87 17.07 -7.09
C ILE A 147 14.14 16.32 -7.48
N PRO A 148 15.19 17.00 -7.98
CA PRO A 148 16.38 16.33 -8.51
C PRO A 148 17.24 15.68 -7.42
N GLU A 149 17.14 16.15 -6.17
CA GLU A 149 17.86 15.59 -5.02
C GLU A 149 17.15 14.38 -4.41
N GLY A 150 15.96 14.00 -4.92
CA GLY A 150 15.18 12.90 -4.37
C GLY A 150 14.89 13.05 -2.88
N MET A 151 15.20 12.03 -2.09
CA MET A 151 15.01 12.05 -0.63
C MET A 151 16.03 12.92 0.13
N GLU A 152 17.12 13.37 -0.50
CA GLU A 152 18.15 14.22 0.11
C GLU A 152 17.80 15.71 0.04
N GLY A 153 16.72 16.05 -0.65
CA GLY A 153 16.25 17.43 -0.79
C GLY A 153 15.80 18.05 0.53
N LYS A 154 15.95 19.38 0.68
CA LYS A 154 15.49 20.12 1.85
C LYS A 154 13.97 20.11 2.02
N ASN A 155 13.23 19.88 0.94
CA ASN A 155 11.78 19.76 0.92
C ASN A 155 11.45 18.62 -0.04
N VAL A 156 10.94 17.53 0.50
CA VAL A 156 10.58 16.34 -0.24
C VAL A 156 9.07 16.22 -0.29
N ILE A 157 8.51 16.11 -1.48
CA ILE A 157 7.09 15.89 -1.69
C ILE A 157 6.89 14.43 -2.08
N VAL A 158 6.17 13.69 -1.24
CA VAL A 158 5.79 12.31 -1.50
C VAL A 158 4.31 12.24 -1.82
N TYR A 159 3.97 11.63 -2.94
CA TYR A 159 2.61 11.36 -3.37
C TYR A 159 2.18 9.93 -3.03
N GLY A 160 0.90 9.74 -2.83
CA GLY A 160 0.31 8.42 -2.62
C GLY A 160 -1.21 8.50 -2.57
N HIS A 161 -1.87 7.41 -2.98
CA HIS A 161 -3.32 7.34 -2.95
C HIS A 161 -3.89 7.34 -1.53
N ASN A 162 -5.08 7.93 -1.38
CA ASN A 162 -5.90 7.82 -0.18
C ASN A 162 -6.98 6.76 -0.40
N MET A 163 -6.62 5.49 -0.23
CA MET A 163 -7.46 4.36 -0.59
C MET A 163 -8.64 4.15 0.37
N LYS A 164 -9.79 3.70 -0.17
CA LYS A 164 -10.99 3.40 0.63
C LYS A 164 -10.82 2.20 1.56
N ASN A 165 -9.96 1.26 1.21
CA ASN A 165 -9.63 0.09 2.02
C ASN A 165 -8.65 0.37 3.18
N GLY A 166 -8.20 1.62 3.32
CA GLY A 166 -7.29 2.03 4.39
C GLY A 166 -5.80 2.01 4.03
N SER A 167 -5.42 1.46 2.88
CA SER A 167 -4.03 1.39 2.43
C SER A 167 -3.48 2.72 1.91
N MET A 168 -2.21 2.73 1.56
CA MET A 168 -1.45 3.91 1.15
C MET A 168 -1.56 5.04 2.19
N PHE A 169 -1.73 6.28 1.78
CA PHE A 169 -1.84 7.42 2.70
C PHE A 169 -3.20 7.56 3.40
N ALA A 170 -4.08 6.57 3.31
CA ALA A 170 -5.36 6.63 4.01
C ALA A 170 -5.21 6.72 5.54
N GLY A 171 -4.14 6.14 6.11
CA GLY A 171 -3.81 6.18 7.53
C GLY A 171 -3.57 7.60 8.07
N LEU A 172 -3.14 8.54 7.22
CA LEU A 172 -2.93 9.95 7.62
C LEU A 172 -4.20 10.65 8.12
N LYS A 173 -5.38 10.10 7.84
CA LYS A 173 -6.65 10.63 8.38
C LYS A 173 -6.72 10.58 9.89
N LYS A 174 -5.99 9.66 10.55
CA LYS A 174 -5.92 9.56 12.02
C LYS A 174 -5.39 10.85 12.66
N TYR A 175 -4.52 11.56 11.98
CA TYR A 175 -3.98 12.86 12.44
C TYR A 175 -5.02 13.99 12.50
N ARG A 176 -6.27 13.77 12.08
CA ARG A 176 -7.39 14.69 12.30
C ARG A 176 -8.02 14.54 13.67
N GLU A 177 -7.69 13.48 14.39
CA GLU A 177 -8.14 13.22 15.75
C GLU A 177 -7.10 13.81 16.72
N ASP A 178 -7.55 14.71 17.59
CA ASP A 178 -6.66 15.48 18.48
C ASP A 178 -5.81 14.54 19.37
N ASP A 179 -6.41 13.48 19.91
CA ASP A 179 -5.71 12.49 20.76
C ASP A 179 -4.62 11.77 20.00
N PHE A 180 -4.89 11.38 18.74
CA PHE A 180 -3.88 10.71 17.90
C PHE A 180 -2.75 11.67 17.55
N TYR A 181 -3.09 12.91 17.14
CA TYR A 181 -2.11 13.92 16.82
C TYR A 181 -1.21 14.27 18.01
N GLU A 182 -1.80 14.48 19.22
CA GLU A 182 -1.03 14.77 20.44
C GLU A 182 -0.10 13.62 20.85
N GLY A 183 -0.52 12.37 20.65
CA GLY A 183 0.27 11.18 20.98
C GLY A 183 1.41 10.88 19.98
N HIS A 184 1.37 11.45 18.77
CA HIS A 184 2.30 11.16 17.66
C HIS A 184 3.03 12.42 17.15
N LYS A 185 3.19 13.44 18.01
CA LYS A 185 4.08 14.58 17.73
C LYS A 185 5.54 14.11 17.82
N THR A 186 6.27 14.24 16.74
CA THR A 186 7.73 14.04 16.69
C THR A 186 8.47 15.31 17.08
#